data_593f86f2e4f82255a4c34c523175021e
#
_entry.id   593f86f2e4f82255a4c34c523175021e
#
_cell.length_a   1.000
_cell.length_b   1.000
_cell.length_c   1.000
_cell.angle_alpha   90.00
_cell.angle_beta   90.00
_cell.angle_gamma   90.00
#
_symmetry.space_group_name_H-M   'P 1'
#
loop_
_entity.id
_entity.type
_entity.pdbx_description
1 polymer ?
#
loop_
_entity_poly.entity_id
_entity_poly.type
_entity_poly.pdbx_seq_one_letter_code
_entity_poly.pdbx_strand_id
1 'polypeptide(L)'
;DCADVNTYLARFELPLQLMQDAPSIARVTKDLMTELSRQGHIYDEIRFAPQLHRREGLTQRQAIEAVLEGRRQALAENPGYDAGILLCAMCIGPETVNMAENLETVRLAKEFLGRGVVGADLAGAEGIVPLQSFHPVFDLARELGVPATCHAGDSPRSRSA
;
A
#
# COMPACT_ATOMS: atom_id res chain seq x y z
N ASP A 1 -20.44 8.67 9.10
CA ASP A 1 -20.28 9.49 7.89
C ASP A 1 -18.97 10.26 7.97
N CYS A 2 -18.20 10.27 6.87
CA CYS A 2 -16.99 11.08 6.72
C CYS A 2 -17.30 12.27 5.82
N ALA A 3 -17.01 13.48 6.29
CA ALA A 3 -17.33 14.72 5.56
C ALA A 3 -16.35 14.99 4.38
N ASP A 4 -15.13 14.44 4.50
CA ASP A 4 -14.05 14.64 3.52
C ASP A 4 -13.03 13.48 3.61
N VAL A 5 -12.06 13.47 2.67
CA VAL A 5 -11.02 12.44 2.60
C VAL A 5 -10.13 12.40 3.84
N ASN A 6 -9.84 13.53 4.48
CA ASN A 6 -9.00 13.56 5.68
C ASN A 6 -9.70 12.93 6.88
N THR A 7 -11.00 13.21 7.06
CA THR A 7 -11.84 12.57 8.09
C THR A 7 -11.93 11.06 7.86
N TYR A 8 -11.99 10.61 6.61
CA TYR A 8 -11.92 9.19 6.26
C TYR A 8 -10.55 8.59 6.60
N LEU A 9 -9.46 9.22 6.16
CA LEU A 9 -8.09 8.74 6.42
C LEU A 9 -7.76 8.66 7.91
N ALA A 10 -8.30 9.55 8.75
CA ALA A 10 -8.12 9.50 10.19
C ALA A 10 -8.63 8.19 10.84
N ARG A 11 -9.53 7.45 10.17
CA ARG A 11 -10.02 6.15 10.65
C ARG A 11 -8.97 5.03 10.56
N PHE A 12 -7.96 5.20 9.73
CA PHE A 12 -6.86 4.23 9.61
C PHE A 12 -5.84 4.34 10.75
N GLU A 13 -5.88 5.42 11.55
CA GLU A 13 -4.87 5.64 12.60
C GLU A 13 -4.85 4.49 13.64
N LEU A 14 -6.00 4.03 14.11
CA LEU A 14 -6.06 2.93 15.08
C LEU A 14 -5.52 1.60 14.52
N PRO A 15 -5.94 1.12 13.34
CA PRO A 15 -5.31 -0.04 12.71
C PRO A 15 -3.80 0.12 12.51
N LEU A 16 -3.35 1.31 12.08
CA LEU A 16 -1.93 1.57 11.88
C LEU A 16 -1.13 1.49 13.18
N GLN A 17 -1.67 1.95 14.31
CA GLN A 17 -1.02 1.81 15.62
C GLN A 17 -0.78 0.35 16.01
N LEU A 18 -1.67 -0.56 15.61
CA LEU A 18 -1.58 -2.00 15.92
C LEU A 18 -0.67 -2.77 14.95
N MET A 19 -0.26 -2.15 13.84
CA MET A 19 0.51 -2.79 12.77
C MET A 19 1.90 -2.16 12.66
N GLN A 20 2.66 -2.10 13.76
CA GLN A 20 4.00 -1.51 13.78
C GLN A 20 5.12 -2.53 14.03
N ASP A 21 4.79 -3.81 14.20
CA ASP A 21 5.73 -4.91 14.30
C ASP A 21 5.44 -6.01 13.26
N ALA A 22 6.45 -6.79 12.92
CA ALA A 22 6.34 -7.81 11.88
C ALA A 22 5.30 -8.92 12.20
N PRO A 23 5.20 -9.45 13.42
CA PRO A 23 4.16 -10.42 13.77
C PRO A 23 2.74 -9.90 13.59
N SER A 24 2.45 -8.67 14.02
CA SER A 24 1.12 -8.05 13.90
C SER A 24 0.75 -7.80 12.43
N ILE A 25 1.69 -7.31 11.62
CA ILE A 25 1.49 -7.11 10.17
C ILE A 25 1.20 -8.44 9.48
N ALA A 26 2.01 -9.48 9.74
CA ALA A 26 1.81 -10.80 9.15
C ALA A 26 0.45 -11.40 9.55
N ARG A 27 0.06 -11.25 10.81
CA ARG A 27 -1.22 -11.74 11.32
C ARG A 27 -2.41 -11.06 10.66
N VAL A 28 -2.43 -9.73 10.59
CA VAL A 28 -3.52 -8.98 9.96
C VAL A 28 -3.63 -9.33 8.48
N THR A 29 -2.49 -9.45 7.77
CA THR A 29 -2.47 -9.85 6.37
C THR A 29 -3.06 -11.24 6.17
N LYS A 30 -2.65 -12.21 6.99
CA LYS A 30 -3.17 -13.58 6.95
C LYS A 30 -4.68 -13.61 7.19
N ASP A 31 -5.14 -12.93 8.24
CA ASP A 31 -6.55 -12.94 8.63
C ASP A 31 -7.43 -12.30 7.54
N LEU A 32 -6.99 -11.17 6.94
CA LEU A 32 -7.68 -10.53 5.82
C LEU A 32 -7.81 -11.49 4.63
N MET A 33 -6.72 -12.08 4.17
CA MET A 33 -6.71 -12.98 3.01
C MET A 33 -7.55 -14.24 3.25
N THR A 34 -7.50 -14.78 4.49
CA THR A 34 -8.34 -15.92 4.87
C THR A 34 -9.81 -15.57 4.82
N GLU A 35 -10.18 -14.36 5.27
CA GLU A 35 -11.56 -13.90 5.22
C GLU A 35 -12.04 -13.69 3.78
N LEU A 36 -11.24 -13.07 2.91
CA LEU A 36 -11.56 -12.90 1.49
C LEU A 36 -11.78 -14.26 0.80
N SER A 37 -10.91 -15.23 1.05
CA SER A 37 -11.10 -16.60 0.55
C SER A 37 -12.43 -17.23 1.03
N ARG A 38 -12.80 -17.04 2.31
CA ARG A 38 -14.09 -17.52 2.84
C ARG A 38 -15.29 -16.85 2.20
N GLN A 39 -15.14 -15.61 1.75
CA GLN A 39 -16.18 -14.88 1.00
C GLN A 39 -16.29 -15.33 -0.46
N GLY A 40 -15.47 -16.27 -0.90
CA GLY A 40 -15.51 -16.85 -2.26
C GLY A 40 -14.62 -16.11 -3.26
N HIS A 41 -13.73 -15.24 -2.82
CA HIS A 41 -12.71 -14.66 -3.70
C HIS A 41 -11.72 -15.74 -4.14
N ILE A 42 -11.28 -15.65 -5.39
CA ILE A 42 -10.28 -16.55 -5.97
C ILE A 42 -8.94 -15.83 -6.18
N TYR A 43 -8.96 -14.50 -6.32
CA TYR A 43 -7.81 -13.64 -6.45
C TYR A 43 -8.12 -12.22 -6.00
N ASP A 44 -7.18 -11.61 -5.27
CA ASP A 44 -7.23 -10.21 -4.84
C ASP A 44 -5.90 -9.50 -5.05
N GLU A 45 -5.92 -8.18 -5.19
CA GLU A 45 -4.75 -7.32 -5.10
C GLU A 45 -4.87 -6.42 -3.88
N ILE A 46 -4.15 -6.81 -2.82
CA ILE A 46 -4.17 -6.11 -1.53
C ILE A 46 -3.10 -5.04 -1.53
N ARG A 47 -3.48 -3.84 -1.15
CA ARG A 47 -2.58 -2.68 -1.13
C ARG A 47 -2.34 -2.18 0.28
N PHE A 48 -1.09 -1.79 0.56
CA PHE A 48 -0.69 -1.15 1.81
C PHE A 48 0.50 -0.21 1.59
N ALA A 49 0.68 0.74 2.49
CA ALA A 49 1.78 1.70 2.45
C ALA A 49 2.88 1.30 3.44
N PRO A 50 3.98 0.67 2.99
CA PRO A 50 5.01 0.17 3.91
C PRO A 50 5.64 1.27 4.75
N GLN A 51 5.71 2.51 4.24
CA GLN A 51 6.24 3.66 4.97
C GLN A 51 5.45 4.04 6.23
N LEU A 52 4.18 3.62 6.36
CA LEU A 52 3.32 3.92 7.51
C LEU A 52 3.54 2.95 8.69
N HIS A 53 4.33 1.90 8.52
CA HIS A 53 4.59 0.85 9.51
C HIS A 53 5.99 0.94 10.14
N ARG A 54 6.54 2.16 10.24
CA ARG A 54 7.94 2.41 10.68
C ARG A 54 8.07 3.03 12.07
N ARG A 55 6.97 3.28 12.76
CA ARG A 55 6.95 4.03 14.03
C ARG A 55 7.72 3.33 15.16
N GLU A 56 7.79 1.99 15.12
CA GLU A 56 8.52 1.18 16.10
C GLU A 56 9.83 0.60 15.54
N GLY A 57 10.39 1.24 14.50
CA GLY A 57 11.73 0.95 14.00
C GLY A 57 11.81 -0.03 12.83
N LEU A 58 10.71 -0.54 12.30
CA LEU A 58 10.72 -1.30 11.06
C LEU A 58 11.19 -0.43 9.88
N THR A 59 11.93 -1.03 8.97
CA THR A 59 12.15 -0.48 7.63
C THR A 59 10.97 -0.81 6.72
N GLN A 60 10.80 -0.10 5.60
CA GLN A 60 9.80 -0.45 4.60
C GLN A 60 9.98 -1.90 4.11
N ARG A 61 11.22 -2.33 3.90
CA ARG A 61 11.56 -3.72 3.53
C ARG A 61 10.99 -4.72 4.53
N GLN A 62 11.24 -4.53 5.81
CA GLN A 62 10.77 -5.45 6.86
C GLN A 62 9.24 -5.50 6.94
N ALA A 63 8.56 -4.37 6.73
CA ALA A 63 7.11 -4.33 6.65
C ALA A 63 6.58 -5.13 5.45
N ILE A 64 7.24 -5.03 4.28
CA ILE A 64 6.89 -5.82 3.08
C ILE A 64 7.11 -7.32 3.34
N GLU A 65 8.25 -7.69 3.91
CA GLU A 65 8.56 -9.08 4.24
C GLU A 65 7.51 -9.68 5.21
N ALA A 66 7.04 -8.89 6.18
CA ALA A 66 5.99 -9.31 7.11
C ALA A 66 4.64 -9.55 6.39
N VAL A 67 4.25 -8.66 5.47
CA VAL A 67 3.05 -8.85 4.63
C VAL A 67 3.18 -10.10 3.77
N LEU A 68 4.35 -10.32 3.14
CA LEU A 68 4.60 -11.50 2.32
C LEU A 68 4.58 -12.80 3.14
N GLU A 69 5.03 -12.77 4.38
CA GLU A 69 4.90 -13.92 5.30
C GLU A 69 3.44 -14.21 5.64
N GLY A 70 2.63 -13.18 5.96
CA GLY A 70 1.20 -13.33 6.17
C GLY A 70 0.48 -13.90 4.94
N ARG A 71 0.82 -13.39 3.74
CA ARG A 71 0.34 -13.94 2.46
C ARG A 71 0.70 -15.42 2.32
N ARG A 72 1.95 -15.79 2.53
CA ARG A 72 2.41 -17.18 2.42
C ARG A 72 1.61 -18.12 3.32
N GLN A 73 1.34 -17.69 4.57
CA GLN A 73 0.55 -18.48 5.53
C GLN A 73 -0.91 -18.61 5.07
N ALA A 74 -1.53 -17.51 4.61
CA ALA A 74 -2.91 -17.53 4.14
C ALA A 74 -3.08 -18.45 2.93
N LEU A 75 -2.19 -18.38 1.94
CA LEU A 75 -2.26 -19.23 0.73
C LEU A 75 -2.06 -20.72 1.06
N ALA A 76 -1.22 -21.03 2.03
CA ALA A 76 -1.02 -22.42 2.47
C ALA A 76 -2.28 -23.03 3.12
N GLU A 77 -3.10 -22.22 3.77
CA GLU A 77 -4.33 -22.64 4.45
C GLU A 77 -5.59 -22.54 3.58
N ASN A 78 -5.53 -21.83 2.45
CA ASN A 78 -6.68 -21.56 1.59
C ASN A 78 -6.38 -22.00 0.14
N PRO A 79 -6.37 -23.29 -0.17
CA PRO A 79 -6.09 -23.78 -1.52
C PRO A 79 -7.14 -23.29 -2.52
N GLY A 80 -6.70 -22.79 -3.69
CA GLY A 80 -7.56 -22.23 -4.71
C GLY A 80 -7.75 -20.70 -4.63
N TYR A 81 -7.20 -20.05 -3.59
CA TYR A 81 -7.11 -18.60 -3.45
C TYR A 81 -5.68 -18.12 -3.74
N ASP A 82 -5.53 -16.97 -4.39
CA ASP A 82 -4.26 -16.27 -4.54
C ASP A 82 -4.44 -14.75 -4.33
N ALA A 83 -3.36 -14.05 -4.04
CA ALA A 83 -3.38 -12.60 -3.89
C ALA A 83 -2.04 -11.97 -4.26
N GLY A 84 -2.08 -10.84 -4.96
CA GLY A 84 -0.94 -9.96 -5.18
C GLY A 84 -0.88 -8.84 -4.16
N ILE A 85 0.31 -8.27 -3.95
CA ILE A 85 0.52 -7.11 -3.07
C ILE A 85 0.90 -5.90 -3.91
N LEU A 86 0.17 -4.79 -3.74
CA LEU A 86 0.49 -3.48 -4.29
C LEU A 86 1.11 -2.61 -3.20
N LEU A 87 2.26 -2.02 -3.47
CA LEU A 87 2.96 -1.14 -2.52
C LEU A 87 2.59 0.32 -2.78
N CYS A 88 1.97 0.99 -1.80
CA CYS A 88 1.52 2.36 -1.94
C CYS A 88 2.63 3.36 -1.64
N ALA A 89 3.00 4.16 -2.64
CA ALA A 89 3.52 5.50 -2.42
C ALA A 89 2.39 6.38 -1.88
N MET A 90 2.71 7.38 -1.06
CA MET A 90 1.71 8.13 -0.31
C MET A 90 1.75 9.62 -0.59
N CYS A 91 0.57 10.20 -0.81
CA CYS A 91 0.35 11.63 -0.71
C CYS A 91 -0.01 11.97 0.74
N ILE A 92 1.01 12.38 1.52
CA ILE A 92 0.87 12.80 2.91
C ILE A 92 1.54 14.15 3.12
N GLY A 93 0.81 15.08 3.71
CA GLY A 93 1.34 16.40 3.98
C GLY A 93 1.59 17.26 2.73
N PRO A 94 2.03 18.52 2.95
CA PRO A 94 2.32 19.46 1.88
C PRO A 94 3.61 19.09 1.15
N GLU A 95 3.74 19.53 -0.10
CA GLU A 95 4.99 19.58 -0.87
C GLU A 95 5.72 18.23 -1.05
N THR A 96 5.01 17.11 -1.06
CA THR A 96 5.67 15.79 -1.24
C THR A 96 6.80 15.52 -0.24
N VAL A 97 6.60 15.90 1.03
CA VAL A 97 7.60 15.78 2.11
C VAL A 97 8.20 14.38 2.27
N ASN A 98 7.49 13.35 1.81
CA ASN A 98 7.88 11.94 1.86
C ASN A 98 8.32 11.39 0.48
N MET A 99 8.81 12.23 -0.43
CA MET A 99 9.22 11.78 -1.76
C MET A 99 10.32 10.71 -1.71
N ALA A 100 11.27 10.84 -0.78
CA ALA A 100 12.35 9.85 -0.62
C ALA A 100 11.78 8.46 -0.26
N GLU A 101 10.83 8.42 0.65
CA GLU A 101 10.11 7.20 1.06
C GLU A 101 9.27 6.63 -0.09
N ASN A 102 8.63 7.49 -0.87
CA ASN A 102 7.87 7.07 -2.05
C ASN A 102 8.77 6.41 -3.11
N LEU A 103 9.93 7.00 -3.38
CA LEU A 103 10.90 6.41 -4.32
C LEU A 103 11.51 5.11 -3.77
N GLU A 104 11.73 5.01 -2.45
CA GLU A 104 12.12 3.76 -1.80
C GLU A 104 11.04 2.68 -2.00
N THR A 105 9.77 3.02 -1.79
CA THR A 105 8.63 2.11 -2.01
C THR A 105 8.64 1.53 -3.42
N VAL A 106 8.86 2.34 -4.45
CA VAL A 106 8.92 1.87 -5.86
C VAL A 106 10.13 0.96 -6.10
N ARG A 107 11.31 1.28 -5.55
CA ARG A 107 12.49 0.41 -5.67
C ARG A 107 12.27 -0.95 -5.00
N LEU A 108 11.62 -0.95 -3.83
CA LEU A 108 11.25 -2.19 -3.14
C LEU A 108 10.17 -2.96 -3.92
N ALA A 109 9.20 -2.27 -4.54
CA ALA A 109 8.24 -2.92 -5.42
C ALA A 109 8.96 -3.67 -6.56
N LYS A 110 9.99 -3.07 -7.16
CA LYS A 110 10.83 -3.74 -8.15
C LYS A 110 11.54 -4.96 -7.60
N GLU A 111 12.12 -4.84 -6.42
CA GLU A 111 12.89 -5.94 -5.81
C GLU A 111 12.02 -7.17 -5.49
N PHE A 112 10.79 -6.92 -5.02
CA PHE A 112 9.85 -7.99 -4.66
C PHE A 112 8.87 -8.36 -5.79
N LEU A 113 8.99 -7.75 -6.98
CA LEU A 113 8.15 -8.04 -8.14
C LEU A 113 8.25 -9.52 -8.53
N GLY A 114 7.10 -10.17 -8.68
CA GLY A 114 7.02 -11.62 -8.95
C GLY A 114 7.30 -12.52 -7.72
N ARG A 115 7.59 -11.93 -6.57
CA ARG A 115 7.77 -12.64 -5.29
C ARG A 115 6.59 -12.41 -4.34
N GLY A 116 5.43 -12.09 -4.90
CA GLY A 116 4.20 -11.74 -4.18
C GLY A 116 3.79 -10.28 -4.34
N VAL A 117 4.73 -9.37 -4.61
CA VAL A 117 4.43 -8.01 -5.04
C VAL A 117 4.15 -8.01 -6.54
N VAL A 118 3.07 -7.32 -6.94
CA VAL A 118 2.59 -7.25 -8.34
C VAL A 118 2.68 -5.84 -8.92
N GLY A 119 2.89 -4.81 -8.11
CA GLY A 119 3.02 -3.43 -8.58
C GLY A 119 3.10 -2.41 -7.46
N ALA A 120 3.02 -1.16 -7.85
CA ALA A 120 2.95 0.00 -6.97
C ALA A 120 1.66 0.78 -7.19
N ASP A 121 1.29 1.60 -6.21
CA ASP A 121 0.12 2.49 -6.28
C ASP A 121 0.49 3.86 -5.70
N LEU A 122 -0.25 4.90 -6.06
CA LEU A 122 -0.23 6.19 -5.36
C LEU A 122 -1.55 6.36 -4.62
N ALA A 123 -1.48 6.51 -3.30
CA ALA A 123 -2.64 6.65 -2.43
C ALA A 123 -2.47 7.82 -1.45
N GLY A 124 -3.46 8.05 -0.60
CA GLY A 124 -3.42 9.06 0.46
C GLY A 124 -4.35 10.23 0.21
N ALA A 125 -3.98 11.41 0.72
CA ALA A 125 -4.83 12.59 0.72
C ALA A 125 -4.80 13.31 -0.65
N GLU A 126 -5.62 12.86 -1.59
CA GLU A 126 -5.75 13.47 -2.90
C GLU A 126 -6.13 14.97 -2.80
N GLY A 127 -5.51 15.80 -3.64
CA GLY A 127 -5.81 17.23 -3.74
C GLY A 127 -5.07 18.12 -2.74
N ILE A 128 -4.27 17.57 -1.81
CA ILE A 128 -3.37 18.37 -0.96
C ILE A 128 -2.21 18.91 -1.80
N VAL A 129 -1.65 18.05 -2.68
CA VAL A 129 -0.57 18.38 -3.60
C VAL A 129 -1.03 18.05 -5.02
N PRO A 130 -0.68 18.85 -6.05
CA PRO A 130 -0.99 18.52 -7.43
C PRO A 130 -0.42 17.15 -7.81
N LEU A 131 -1.17 16.34 -8.56
CA LEU A 131 -0.76 14.99 -8.97
C LEU A 131 0.56 15.00 -9.75
N GLN A 132 0.82 16.08 -10.50
CA GLN A 132 2.07 16.29 -11.24
C GLN A 132 3.32 16.23 -10.34
N SER A 133 3.19 16.57 -9.06
CA SER A 133 4.31 16.51 -8.09
C SER A 133 4.80 15.07 -7.86
N PHE A 134 3.99 14.07 -8.22
CA PHE A 134 4.33 12.65 -8.11
C PHE A 134 4.87 12.03 -9.41
N HIS A 135 5.10 12.82 -10.48
CA HIS A 135 5.74 12.32 -11.70
C HIS A 135 7.02 11.52 -11.41
N PRO A 136 7.93 11.92 -10.47
CA PRO A 136 9.12 11.14 -10.19
C PRO A 136 8.85 9.70 -9.73
N VAL A 137 7.72 9.46 -9.05
CA VAL A 137 7.29 8.12 -8.60
C VAL A 137 6.93 7.25 -9.80
N PHE A 138 6.10 7.79 -10.72
CA PHE A 138 5.67 7.06 -11.92
C PHE A 138 6.78 6.92 -12.95
N ASP A 139 7.65 7.92 -13.08
CA ASP A 139 8.82 7.85 -13.97
C ASP A 139 9.77 6.75 -13.51
N LEU A 140 10.05 6.66 -12.21
CA LEU A 140 10.86 5.58 -11.65
C LEU A 140 10.18 4.21 -11.84
N ALA A 141 8.87 4.10 -11.59
CA ALA A 141 8.14 2.86 -11.81
C ALA A 141 8.23 2.39 -13.27
N ARG A 142 8.06 3.33 -14.22
CA ARG A 142 8.21 3.05 -15.66
C ARG A 142 9.63 2.63 -16.02
N GLU A 143 10.65 3.33 -15.52
CA GLU A 143 12.07 3.01 -15.75
C GLU A 143 12.41 1.61 -15.25
N LEU A 144 11.92 1.23 -14.07
CA LEU A 144 12.18 -0.07 -13.47
C LEU A 144 11.24 -1.18 -13.99
N GLY A 145 10.26 -0.87 -14.83
CA GLY A 145 9.27 -1.81 -15.31
C GLY A 145 8.35 -2.36 -14.19
N VAL A 146 8.00 -1.51 -13.23
CA VAL A 146 7.04 -1.81 -12.16
C VAL A 146 5.65 -1.38 -12.62
N PRO A 147 4.66 -2.28 -12.70
CA PRO A 147 3.27 -1.88 -12.94
C PRO A 147 2.80 -0.89 -11.87
N ALA A 148 2.05 0.12 -12.29
CA ALA A 148 1.59 1.15 -11.35
C ALA A 148 0.12 1.51 -11.57
N THR A 149 -0.57 1.75 -10.46
CA THR A 149 -1.93 2.31 -10.38
C THR A 149 -1.90 3.65 -9.65
N CYS A 150 -3.01 4.36 -9.65
CA CYS A 150 -3.14 5.63 -8.94
C CYS A 150 -4.57 5.80 -8.45
N HIS A 151 -4.73 6.16 -7.18
CA HIS A 151 -6.00 6.66 -6.68
C HIS A 151 -6.30 8.01 -7.34
N ALA A 152 -7.52 8.18 -7.82
CA ALA A 152 -7.97 9.43 -8.44
C ALA A 152 -9.49 9.57 -8.33
N GLY A 153 -9.96 10.77 -8.00
CA GLY A 153 -11.37 11.11 -7.91
C GLY A 153 -11.97 11.11 -6.50
N ASP A 154 -11.15 10.92 -5.46
CA ASP A 154 -11.58 10.90 -4.06
C ASP A 154 -11.83 12.32 -3.51
N SER A 155 -11.29 13.36 -4.17
CA SER A 155 -11.46 14.75 -3.79
C SER A 155 -12.22 15.55 -4.86
N PRO A 156 -13.15 16.45 -4.47
CA PRO A 156 -13.81 17.36 -5.41
C PRO A 156 -12.85 18.23 -6.22
N ARG A 157 -11.66 18.51 -5.70
CA ARG A 157 -10.64 19.33 -6.38
C ARG A 157 -9.93 18.60 -7.52
N SER A 158 -9.97 17.28 -7.56
CA SER A 158 -9.36 16.49 -8.63
C SER A 158 -10.16 16.51 -9.94
N ARG A 159 -11.43 16.97 -9.88
CA ARG A 159 -12.34 17.05 -11.05
C ARG A 159 -12.18 18.31 -11.89
N SER A 160 -11.29 19.22 -11.51
CA SER A 160 -11.09 20.52 -12.15
C SER A 160 -9.72 20.73 -12.81
N ALA A 161 -8.99 19.64 -13.08
CA ALA A 161 -7.73 19.70 -13.82
C ALA A 161 -7.86 19.04 -15.20
#